data_ced7e163419b00be82faa6764b4cf497
#
_entry.id   ced7e163419b00be82faa6764b4cf497
#
_cell.length_a   1.000
_cell.length_b   1.000
_cell.length_c   1.000
_cell.angle_alpha   90.00
_cell.angle_beta   90.00
_cell.angle_gamma   90.00
#
_symmetry.space_group_name_H-M   'P 1'
#
loop_
_entity.id
_entity.type
_entity.pdbx_description
1 polymer ?
#
loop_
_entity_poly.entity_id
_entity_poly.type
_entity_poly.pdbx_seq_one_letter_code
_entity_poly.pdbx_strand_id
1 'polypeptide(L)'
;MKYFAEYIVGRNGPIEVFMQPQNPQLVAEEVSRKLTSPGYLDGARRFAVVVWALPDGTTHMDDVPESSPARATYIQCGGSTKAMSVEIRATHEDGSYEHYAVAREPIADPDAWTTVTWDNGNPEPFSLRLHPEEVFTGEQAAPVFRAYIEAGALPPTELLRRLDV
;
A
#
# COMPACT_ATOMS: atom_id res chain seq x y z
N MET A 1 12.96 19.17 -0.66
CA MET A 1 13.06 17.81 -1.21
C MET A 1 12.18 16.88 -0.38
N LYS A 2 11.38 16.07 -1.01
CA LYS A 2 10.49 15.15 -0.33
C LYS A 2 11.13 13.76 -0.22
N TYR A 3 11.07 13.16 0.94
CA TYR A 3 11.57 11.82 1.19
C TYR A 3 10.41 10.85 1.40
N PHE A 4 10.67 9.58 1.14
CA PHE A 4 9.70 8.51 1.31
C PHE A 4 10.33 7.38 2.10
N ALA A 5 9.52 6.70 2.91
CA ALA A 5 9.88 5.42 3.49
C ALA A 5 9.14 4.34 2.71
N GLU A 6 9.84 3.27 2.38
CA GLU A 6 9.27 2.11 1.70
C GLU A 6 9.66 0.86 2.48
N TYR A 7 8.66 0.05 2.80
CA TYR A 7 8.86 -1.23 3.47
C TYR A 7 8.33 -2.35 2.61
N ILE A 8 9.14 -3.39 2.48
CA ILE A 8 8.73 -4.66 1.88
C ILE A 8 8.50 -5.63 3.03
N VAL A 9 7.33 -6.23 3.10
CA VAL A 9 6.98 -7.15 4.18
C VAL A 9 6.83 -8.56 3.61
N GLY A 10 7.43 -9.51 4.29
CA GLY A 10 7.31 -10.92 4.02
C GLY A 10 7.19 -11.70 5.32
N ARG A 11 7.13 -13.03 5.25
CA ARG A 11 6.99 -13.88 6.44
C ARG A 11 8.18 -13.76 7.41
N ASN A 12 9.30 -13.21 6.97
CA ASN A 12 10.48 -12.95 7.82
C ASN A 12 10.49 -11.52 8.40
N GLY A 13 9.39 -10.78 8.25
CA GLY A 13 9.23 -9.44 8.79
C GLY A 13 9.49 -8.34 7.77
N PRO A 14 9.35 -7.07 8.20
CA PRO A 14 9.54 -5.92 7.32
C PRO A 14 11.02 -5.63 7.05
N ILE A 15 11.30 -5.19 5.83
CA ILE A 15 12.62 -4.70 5.39
C ILE A 15 12.41 -3.29 4.86
N GLU A 16 13.13 -2.32 5.44
CA GLU A 16 13.14 -0.96 4.93
C GLU A 16 13.99 -0.88 3.66
N VAL A 17 13.45 -0.29 2.62
CA VAL A 17 14.18 -0.04 1.38
C VAL A 17 14.71 1.38 1.41
N PHE A 18 16.01 1.52 1.27
CA PHE A 18 16.67 2.81 1.22
C PHE A 18 16.93 3.20 -0.24
N MET A 19 16.36 4.32 -0.65
CA MET A 19 16.54 4.83 -2.01
C MET A 19 17.21 6.19 -2.02
N GLN A 20 18.18 6.36 -2.90
CA GLN A 20 18.82 7.64 -3.16
C GLN A 20 19.03 7.84 -4.66
N PRO A 21 18.79 9.07 -5.16
CA PRO A 21 18.12 10.20 -4.51
C PRO A 21 16.61 9.97 -4.34
N GLN A 22 16.03 10.62 -3.33
CA GLN A 22 14.59 10.53 -3.04
C GLN A 22 13.79 11.50 -3.93
N ASN A 23 13.65 11.13 -5.18
CA ASN A 23 12.86 11.84 -6.16
C ASN A 23 11.52 11.10 -6.32
N PRO A 24 10.34 11.78 -6.23
CA PRO A 24 9.05 11.11 -6.30
C PRO A 24 8.88 10.24 -7.55
N GLN A 25 9.35 10.69 -8.71
CA GLN A 25 9.26 9.91 -9.94
C GLN A 25 10.09 8.63 -9.87
N LEU A 26 11.30 8.70 -9.32
CA LEU A 26 12.16 7.54 -9.15
C LEU A 26 11.60 6.57 -8.12
N VAL A 27 11.06 7.07 -7.02
CA VAL A 27 10.40 6.24 -6.01
C VAL A 27 9.20 5.51 -6.62
N ALA A 28 8.35 6.23 -7.36
CA ALA A 28 7.21 5.63 -8.05
C ALA A 28 7.63 4.57 -9.06
N GLU A 29 8.71 4.81 -9.78
CA GLU A 29 9.26 3.87 -10.77
C GLU A 29 9.78 2.60 -10.09
N GLU A 30 10.53 2.73 -9.01
CA GLU A 30 11.04 1.59 -8.24
C GLU A 30 9.92 0.77 -7.62
N VAL A 31 8.92 1.42 -7.04
CA VAL A 31 7.74 0.74 -6.49
C VAL A 31 6.98 0.02 -7.59
N SER A 32 6.75 0.68 -8.73
CA SER A 32 6.06 0.09 -9.88
C SER A 32 6.78 -1.15 -10.39
N ARG A 33 8.11 -1.13 -10.43
CA ARG A 33 8.91 -2.28 -10.85
C ARG A 33 8.69 -3.47 -9.93
N LYS A 34 8.65 -3.26 -8.62
CA LYS A 34 8.38 -4.32 -7.64
C LYS A 34 6.97 -4.89 -7.79
N LEU A 35 5.97 -4.01 -7.99
CA LEU A 35 4.58 -4.44 -8.16
C LEU A 35 4.37 -5.26 -9.43
N THR A 36 5.08 -4.93 -10.51
CA THR A 36 4.86 -5.53 -11.83
C THR A 36 5.81 -6.67 -12.17
N SER A 37 6.91 -6.83 -11.42
CA SER A 37 7.88 -7.90 -11.68
C SER A 37 7.31 -9.26 -11.32
N PRO A 38 7.26 -10.22 -12.28
CA PRO A 38 6.77 -11.56 -11.99
C PRO A 38 7.54 -12.21 -10.85
N GLY A 39 6.83 -12.75 -9.87
CA GLY A 39 7.44 -13.46 -8.75
C GLY A 39 8.09 -12.61 -7.68
N TYR A 40 8.15 -11.28 -7.82
CA TYR A 40 8.69 -10.44 -6.76
C TYR A 40 7.79 -10.47 -5.53
N LEU A 41 6.50 -10.16 -5.69
CA LEU A 41 5.49 -10.37 -4.67
C LEU A 41 4.83 -11.72 -4.93
N ASP A 42 5.25 -12.73 -4.19
CA ASP A 42 4.78 -14.10 -4.38
C ASP A 42 3.72 -14.52 -3.36
N GLY A 43 3.37 -13.63 -2.44
CA GLY A 43 2.38 -13.93 -1.40
C GLY A 43 2.92 -14.73 -0.22
N ALA A 44 4.23 -14.91 -0.12
CA ALA A 44 4.88 -15.64 0.96
C ALA A 44 6.19 -15.00 1.39
N ARG A 45 7.24 -15.11 0.58
CA ARG A 45 8.51 -14.45 0.90
C ARG A 45 8.37 -12.94 0.93
N ARG A 46 7.57 -12.39 0.04
CA ARG A 46 7.18 -10.99 0.03
C ARG A 46 5.69 -10.91 -0.30
N PHE A 47 4.91 -10.24 0.55
CA PHE A 47 3.46 -10.17 0.36
C PHE A 47 2.91 -8.75 0.50
N ALA A 48 3.72 -7.76 0.88
CA ALA A 48 3.25 -6.39 1.02
C ALA A 48 4.32 -5.38 0.67
N VAL A 49 3.88 -4.25 0.14
CA VAL A 49 4.67 -3.04 -0.05
C VAL A 49 3.91 -1.91 0.63
N VAL A 50 4.60 -1.14 1.47
CA VAL A 50 4.03 0.01 2.17
C VAL A 50 4.89 1.22 1.88
N VAL A 51 4.26 2.36 1.54
CA VAL A 51 4.97 3.61 1.23
C VAL A 51 4.38 4.74 2.05
N TRP A 52 5.24 5.45 2.77
CA TRP A 52 4.92 6.69 3.50
C TRP A 52 5.59 7.87 2.82
N ALA A 53 4.87 8.98 2.66
CA ALA A 53 5.48 10.26 2.37
C ALA A 53 5.96 10.87 3.69
N LEU A 54 7.25 11.11 3.83
CA LEU A 54 7.83 11.64 5.06
C LEU A 54 7.58 13.15 5.18
N PRO A 55 7.39 13.67 6.41
CA PRO A 55 7.28 15.10 6.63
C PRO A 55 8.53 15.85 6.19
N ASP A 56 8.35 17.12 5.84
CA ASP A 56 9.47 17.99 5.49
C ASP A 56 10.50 18.03 6.63
N GLY A 57 11.78 17.95 6.27
CA GLY A 57 12.88 17.95 7.20
C GLY A 57 13.25 16.59 7.77
N THR A 58 12.50 15.53 7.44
CA THR A 58 12.83 14.15 7.83
C THR A 58 13.27 13.34 6.62
N THR A 59 14.24 12.46 6.81
CA THR A 59 14.80 11.61 5.75
C THR A 59 14.60 10.12 5.99
N HIS A 60 14.21 9.75 7.22
CA HIS A 60 13.97 8.36 7.62
C HIS A 60 12.73 8.28 8.51
N MET A 61 12.08 7.13 8.52
CA MET A 61 10.91 6.92 9.36
C MET A 61 11.26 7.08 10.86
N ASP A 62 12.45 6.70 11.26
CA ASP A 62 12.89 6.82 12.65
C ASP A 62 12.96 8.28 13.14
N ASP A 63 13.09 9.23 12.22
CA ASP A 63 13.09 10.66 12.54
C ASP A 63 11.68 11.21 12.75
N VAL A 64 10.66 10.45 12.39
CA VAL A 64 9.26 10.86 12.55
C VAL A 64 8.78 10.49 13.95
N PRO A 65 8.30 11.45 14.76
CA PRO A 65 7.77 11.14 16.08
C PRO A 65 6.67 10.08 16.04
N GLU A 66 6.64 9.20 17.04
CA GLU A 66 5.63 8.15 17.12
C GLU A 66 4.21 8.68 17.15
N SER A 67 4.02 9.88 17.72
CA SER A 67 2.72 10.55 17.79
C SER A 67 2.35 11.27 16.49
N SER A 68 3.25 11.35 15.50
CA SER A 68 2.97 12.05 14.26
C SER A 68 1.93 11.30 13.40
N PRO A 69 0.92 12.00 12.86
CA PRO A 69 -0.02 11.40 11.92
C PRO A 69 0.66 10.78 10.68
N ALA A 70 1.84 11.29 10.32
CA ALA A 70 2.60 10.79 9.18
C ALA A 70 2.99 9.31 9.31
N ARG A 71 3.18 8.81 10.54
CA ARG A 71 3.45 7.38 10.76
C ARG A 71 2.27 6.48 10.46
N ALA A 72 1.08 7.03 10.44
CA ALA A 72 -0.17 6.30 10.19
C ALA A 72 -0.88 6.83 8.94
N THR A 73 -0.12 7.35 7.97
CA THR A 73 -0.62 7.82 6.69
C THR A 73 0.23 7.18 5.58
N TYR A 74 -0.37 6.28 4.82
CA TYR A 74 0.38 5.46 3.86
C TYR A 74 -0.53 4.86 2.79
N ILE A 75 0.10 4.36 1.73
CA ILE A 75 -0.49 3.45 0.77
C ILE A 75 0.18 2.08 0.90
N GLN A 76 -0.60 1.01 0.81
CA GLN A 76 -0.07 -0.35 0.90
C GLN A 76 -0.80 -1.29 -0.05
N CYS A 77 -0.13 -2.37 -0.40
CA CYS A 77 -0.74 -3.53 -1.04
C CYS A 77 -0.43 -4.78 -0.21
N GLY A 78 -1.27 -5.80 -0.35
CA GLY A 78 -1.05 -7.10 0.27
C GLY A 78 -1.52 -8.23 -0.62
N GLY A 79 -0.70 -9.26 -0.75
CA GLY A 79 -0.98 -10.42 -1.59
C GLY A 79 0.18 -10.75 -2.51
N SER A 80 -0.10 -10.92 -3.79
CA SER A 80 0.90 -11.24 -4.80
C SER A 80 0.72 -10.36 -6.03
N THR A 81 1.71 -10.39 -6.94
CA THR A 81 1.63 -9.68 -8.22
C THR A 81 0.39 -10.07 -9.03
N LYS A 82 -0.13 -11.27 -8.84
CA LYS A 82 -1.32 -11.76 -9.56
C LYS A 82 -2.63 -11.34 -8.92
N ALA A 83 -2.65 -11.15 -7.60
CA ALA A 83 -3.85 -10.78 -6.85
C ALA A 83 -3.45 -10.09 -5.55
N MET A 84 -3.75 -8.81 -5.44
CA MET A 84 -3.42 -8.02 -4.25
C MET A 84 -4.54 -7.06 -3.89
N SER A 85 -4.62 -6.72 -2.60
CA SER A 85 -5.37 -5.56 -2.13
C SER A 85 -4.56 -4.29 -2.35
N VAL A 86 -5.25 -3.16 -2.48
CA VAL A 86 -4.64 -1.83 -2.37
C VAL A 86 -5.41 -1.06 -1.32
N GLU A 87 -4.72 -0.56 -0.31
CA GLU A 87 -5.32 0.17 0.80
C GLU A 87 -4.59 1.49 1.02
N ILE A 88 -5.35 2.50 1.45
CA ILE A 88 -4.82 3.81 1.79
C ILE A 88 -5.33 4.20 3.17
N ARG A 89 -4.42 4.61 4.04
CA ARG A 89 -4.76 5.19 5.33
C ARG A 89 -4.36 6.66 5.36
N ALA A 90 -5.30 7.51 5.74
CA ALA A 90 -5.08 8.93 5.98
C ALA A 90 -5.38 9.24 7.43
N THR A 91 -4.40 9.76 8.17
CA THR A 91 -4.51 10.09 9.58
C THR A 91 -4.36 11.59 9.74
N HIS A 92 -5.25 12.19 10.51
CA HIS A 92 -5.32 13.63 10.76
C HIS A 92 -4.60 14.03 12.06
N GLU A 93 -4.36 15.31 12.23
CA GLU A 93 -3.65 15.83 13.40
C GLU A 93 -4.33 15.53 14.74
N ASP A 94 -5.66 15.41 14.72
CA ASP A 94 -6.45 15.06 15.92
C ASP A 94 -6.44 13.56 16.24
N GLY A 95 -5.73 12.75 15.43
CA GLY A 95 -5.64 11.29 15.58
C GLY A 95 -6.76 10.52 14.91
N SER A 96 -7.78 11.19 14.37
CA SER A 96 -8.80 10.54 13.57
C SER A 96 -8.21 10.06 12.23
N TYR A 97 -8.77 9.00 11.68
CA TYR A 97 -8.27 8.46 10.42
C TYR A 97 -9.39 7.87 9.56
N GLU A 98 -9.13 7.79 8.27
CA GLU A 98 -9.88 6.99 7.33
C GLU A 98 -8.96 5.92 6.75
N HIS A 99 -9.44 4.69 6.70
CA HIS A 99 -8.74 3.58 6.06
C HIS A 99 -9.62 3.02 4.96
N TYR A 100 -9.09 2.96 3.74
CA TYR A 100 -9.86 2.63 2.56
C TYR A 100 -9.32 1.39 1.87
N ALA A 101 -10.24 0.52 1.41
CA ALA A 101 -9.96 -0.41 0.33
C ALA A 101 -10.20 0.33 -1.00
N VAL A 102 -9.24 0.24 -1.90
CA VAL A 102 -9.33 0.87 -3.22
C VAL A 102 -9.93 -0.12 -4.21
N ALA A 103 -10.83 0.35 -5.08
CA ALA A 103 -11.37 -0.43 -6.18
C ALA A 103 -10.79 0.06 -7.52
N ARG A 104 -10.69 -0.85 -8.50
CA ARG A 104 -10.29 -0.54 -9.88
C ARG A 104 -11.39 0.13 -10.66
N GLU A 105 -12.62 -0.18 -10.30
CA GLU A 105 -13.86 0.31 -10.93
C GLU A 105 -14.97 0.28 -9.88
N PRO A 106 -16.10 0.98 -10.09
CA PRO A 106 -17.21 0.94 -9.14
C PRO A 106 -17.69 -0.49 -8.89
N ILE A 107 -18.03 -0.78 -7.63
CA ILE A 107 -18.50 -2.10 -7.22
C ILE A 107 -19.89 -2.33 -7.83
N ALA A 108 -19.98 -3.36 -8.69
CA ALA A 108 -21.22 -3.66 -9.42
C ALA A 108 -22.24 -4.37 -8.54
N ASP A 109 -21.78 -5.29 -7.69
CA ASP A 109 -22.64 -6.08 -6.81
C ASP A 109 -22.09 -6.01 -5.38
N PRO A 110 -22.75 -5.27 -4.47
CA PRO A 110 -22.29 -5.15 -3.09
C PRO A 110 -22.37 -6.46 -2.29
N ASP A 111 -23.06 -7.46 -2.80
CA ASP A 111 -23.15 -8.78 -2.17
C ASP A 111 -22.12 -9.78 -2.71
N ALA A 112 -21.37 -9.40 -3.74
CA ALA A 112 -20.31 -10.26 -4.30
C ALA A 112 -18.99 -10.01 -3.58
N TRP A 113 -18.42 -11.09 -3.02
CA TRP A 113 -17.17 -11.06 -2.28
C TRP A 113 -16.19 -12.11 -2.79
N THR A 114 -14.92 -11.82 -2.63
CA THR A 114 -13.81 -12.73 -2.88
C THR A 114 -12.78 -12.57 -1.77
N THR A 115 -11.71 -13.36 -1.81
CA THR A 115 -10.63 -13.26 -0.83
C THR A 115 -9.28 -13.15 -1.52
N VAL A 116 -8.39 -12.39 -0.89
CA VAL A 116 -6.95 -12.38 -1.18
C VAL A 116 -6.26 -12.98 0.04
N THR A 117 -5.35 -13.91 -0.18
CA THR A 117 -4.63 -14.58 0.89
C THR A 117 -3.13 -14.48 0.69
N TRP A 118 -2.38 -14.51 1.78
CA TRP A 118 -0.93 -14.63 1.73
C TRP A 118 -0.41 -15.35 2.97
N ASP A 119 0.76 -15.95 2.82
CA ASP A 119 1.46 -16.65 3.89
C ASP A 119 2.25 -15.65 4.73
N ASN A 120 1.76 -15.34 5.91
CA ASN A 120 2.42 -14.42 6.85
C ASN A 120 3.33 -15.13 7.87
N GLY A 121 3.59 -16.43 7.66
CA GLY A 121 4.40 -17.24 8.57
C GLY A 121 3.62 -17.92 9.70
N ASN A 122 2.34 -17.62 9.83
CA ASN A 122 1.45 -18.29 10.79
C ASN A 122 0.97 -19.64 10.25
N PRO A 123 0.49 -20.56 11.12
CA PRO A 123 -0.03 -21.87 10.68
C PRO A 123 -1.14 -21.76 9.63
N GLU A 124 -2.00 -20.73 9.75
CA GLU A 124 -3.01 -20.42 8.73
C GLU A 124 -2.63 -19.17 7.98
N PRO A 125 -2.78 -19.15 6.64
CA PRO A 125 -2.55 -17.95 5.84
C PRO A 125 -3.46 -16.81 6.29
N PHE A 126 -2.98 -15.58 6.18
CA PHE A 126 -3.83 -14.41 6.33
C PHE A 126 -4.81 -14.34 5.17
N SER A 127 -6.04 -13.93 5.45
CA SER A 127 -7.11 -13.84 4.45
C SER A 127 -7.82 -12.51 4.59
N LEU A 128 -8.00 -11.82 3.46
CA LEU A 128 -8.69 -10.54 3.41
C LEU A 128 -9.89 -10.65 2.47
N ARG A 129 -11.07 -10.26 2.97
CA ARG A 129 -12.31 -10.29 2.20
C ARG A 129 -12.50 -8.97 1.45
N LEU A 130 -12.65 -9.05 0.14
CA LEU A 130 -12.76 -7.91 -0.75
C LEU A 130 -13.89 -8.12 -1.76
N HIS A 131 -14.36 -7.03 -2.35
CA HIS A 131 -15.16 -7.13 -3.58
C HIS A 131 -14.25 -7.48 -4.76
N PRO A 132 -14.76 -8.16 -5.81
CA PRO A 132 -13.93 -8.50 -6.97
C PRO A 132 -13.22 -7.31 -7.59
N GLU A 133 -13.86 -6.14 -7.64
CA GLU A 133 -13.28 -4.91 -8.18
C GLU A 133 -12.14 -4.35 -7.33
N GLU A 134 -12.00 -4.81 -6.09
CA GLU A 134 -10.94 -4.39 -5.16
C GLU A 134 -9.70 -5.29 -5.22
N VAL A 135 -9.69 -6.27 -6.10
CA VAL A 135 -8.53 -7.13 -6.33
C VAL A 135 -7.76 -6.63 -7.54
N PHE A 136 -6.48 -6.37 -7.36
CA PHE A 136 -5.59 -5.81 -8.37
C PHE A 136 -4.53 -6.83 -8.78
N THR A 137 -4.12 -6.77 -10.05
CA THR A 137 -2.79 -7.25 -10.41
C THR A 137 -1.77 -6.16 -10.11
N GLY A 138 -0.48 -6.51 -10.09
CA GLY A 138 0.56 -5.50 -9.89
C GLY A 138 0.54 -4.39 -10.94
N GLU A 139 0.25 -4.73 -12.19
CA GLU A 139 0.13 -3.76 -13.28
C GLU A 139 -1.03 -2.79 -13.08
N GLN A 140 -2.13 -3.26 -12.52
CA GLN A 140 -3.29 -2.43 -12.20
C GLN A 140 -3.04 -1.55 -10.97
N ALA A 141 -2.29 -2.04 -9.99
CA ALA A 141 -1.97 -1.31 -8.76
C ALA A 141 -0.93 -0.21 -8.99
N ALA A 142 0.02 -0.41 -9.90
CA ALA A 142 1.13 0.51 -10.13
C ALA A 142 0.68 1.96 -10.40
N PRO A 143 -0.33 2.24 -11.25
CA PRO A 143 -0.80 3.61 -11.45
C PRO A 143 -1.36 4.26 -10.19
N VAL A 144 -2.00 3.50 -9.31
CA VAL A 144 -2.55 4.01 -8.04
C VAL A 144 -1.41 4.44 -7.11
N PHE A 145 -0.39 3.60 -6.98
CA PHE A 145 0.83 3.94 -6.21
C PHE A 145 1.55 5.14 -6.81
N ARG A 146 1.68 5.19 -8.13
CA ARG A 146 2.35 6.30 -8.82
C ARG A 146 1.67 7.64 -8.55
N ALA A 147 0.35 7.70 -8.67
CA ALA A 147 -0.40 8.93 -8.41
C ALA A 147 -0.26 9.38 -6.94
N TYR A 148 -0.29 8.44 -6.02
CA TYR A 148 -0.09 8.72 -4.59
C TYR A 148 1.32 9.26 -4.31
N ILE A 149 2.34 8.60 -4.84
CA ILE A 149 3.74 8.97 -4.59
C ILE A 149 4.09 10.30 -5.27
N GLU A 150 3.76 10.45 -6.54
CA GLU A 150 4.15 11.63 -7.32
C GLU A 150 3.36 12.89 -6.95
N ALA A 151 2.07 12.75 -6.65
CA ALA A 151 1.17 13.90 -6.47
C ALA A 151 0.39 13.89 -5.15
N GLY A 152 0.56 12.89 -4.29
CA GLY A 152 -0.28 12.73 -3.09
C GLY A 152 -1.76 12.53 -3.43
N ALA A 153 -2.06 12.09 -4.66
CA ALA A 153 -3.42 11.99 -5.15
C ALA A 153 -4.08 10.70 -4.67
N LEU A 154 -5.31 10.84 -4.18
CA LEU A 154 -6.19 9.71 -3.86
C LEU A 154 -7.03 9.35 -5.10
N PRO A 155 -7.42 8.08 -5.24
CA PRO A 155 -8.43 7.71 -6.22
C PRO A 155 -9.74 8.47 -6.01
N PRO A 156 -10.62 8.54 -7.02
CA PRO A 156 -11.96 9.11 -6.85
C PRO A 156 -12.72 8.46 -5.68
N THR A 157 -13.55 9.23 -5.00
CA THR A 157 -14.25 8.77 -3.79
C THR A 157 -15.13 7.55 -4.03
N GLU A 158 -15.71 7.41 -5.22
CA GLU A 158 -16.50 6.24 -5.62
C GLU A 158 -15.69 4.93 -5.69
N LEU A 159 -14.36 5.02 -5.70
CA LEU A 159 -13.45 3.87 -5.70
C LEU A 159 -12.84 3.61 -4.32
N LEU A 160 -13.30 4.31 -3.29
CA LEU A 160 -12.78 4.20 -1.93
C LEU A 160 -13.88 3.67 -1.01
N ARG A 161 -13.68 2.46 -0.49
CA ARG A 161 -14.60 1.88 0.51
C ARG A 161 -13.95 1.99 1.89
N ARG A 162 -14.62 2.70 2.79
CA ARG A 162 -14.11 2.86 4.16
C ARG A 162 -14.16 1.54 4.92
N LEU A 163 -13.07 1.21 5.58
CA LEU A 163 -12.93 0.04 6.44
C LEU A 163 -12.98 0.45 7.91
N ASP A 164 -13.63 -0.37 8.72
CA ASP A 164 -13.66 -0.22 10.18
C ASP A 164 -12.50 -1.04 10.78
N VAL A 165 -11.30 -0.45 10.79
CA VAL A 165 -10.08 -1.09 11.28
C VAL A 165 -9.34 -0.22 12.27
#